data_db3f15c1accafdea5f0d031ee8c1d549
#
_entry.id   db3f15c1accafdea5f0d031ee8c1d549
#
_cell.length_a   1.000
_cell.length_b   1.000
_cell.length_c   1.000
_cell.angle_alpha   90.00
_cell.angle_beta   90.00
_cell.angle_gamma   90.00
#
_symmetry.space_group_name_H-M   'P 1'
#
loop_
_entity.id
_entity.type
_entity.pdbx_description
1 polymer ?
#
loop_
_entity_poly.entity_id
_entity_poly.type
_entity_poly.pdbx_seq_one_letter_code
_entity_poly.pdbx_strand_id
1 'polypeptide(L)'
;MDMEAMTNTVKGWIENPVKFARSHGVPLSSAPEETNPDETTHILIVEGFLLYNYPPLLDVFDKTFYITIPYEECKRRRSTRQYTVPDPPGLFDGHVWPMYLKHRREMESCGLDIECLDGLRSKDEIYTQVYESIQNNLLNRL
;
A
#
# COMPACT_ATOMS: atom_id res chain seq x y z
N MET A 1 15.64 2.28 3.77
CA MET A 1 14.38 3.01 4.05
C MET A 1 14.16 3.04 5.55
N ASP A 2 13.85 4.22 6.07
CA ASP A 2 13.64 4.38 7.51
C ASP A 2 12.19 4.03 7.87
N MET A 3 11.98 2.80 8.31
CA MET A 3 10.65 2.27 8.63
C MET A 3 10.10 2.87 9.93
N GLU A 4 10.96 3.25 10.86
CA GLU A 4 10.55 3.93 12.10
C GLU A 4 9.99 5.32 11.80
N ALA A 5 10.68 6.09 10.95
CA ALA A 5 10.22 7.41 10.53
C ALA A 5 8.90 7.32 9.78
N MET A 6 8.76 6.33 8.89
CA MET A 6 7.52 6.11 8.16
C MET A 6 6.36 5.77 9.11
N THR A 7 6.59 4.89 10.07
CA THR A 7 5.58 4.50 11.05
C THR A 7 5.13 5.71 11.88
N ASN A 8 6.07 6.53 12.33
CA ASN A 8 5.78 7.74 13.09
C ASN A 8 4.99 8.76 12.26
N THR A 9 5.29 8.87 10.97
CA THR A 9 4.56 9.75 10.05
C THR A 9 3.10 9.30 9.92
N VAL A 10 2.86 7.99 9.74
CA VAL A 10 1.50 7.44 9.66
C VAL A 10 0.75 7.67 10.98
N LYS A 11 1.39 7.44 12.12
CA LYS A 11 0.78 7.69 13.43
C LYS A 11 0.41 9.16 13.63
N GLY A 12 1.24 10.07 13.16
CA GLY A 12 0.95 11.51 13.21
C GLY A 12 -0.31 11.88 12.42
N TRP A 13 -0.50 11.25 11.26
CA TRP A 13 -1.73 11.43 10.49
C TRP A 13 -2.96 10.86 11.23
N ILE A 14 -2.83 9.67 11.82
CA ILE A 14 -3.94 9.03 12.57
C ILE A 14 -4.37 9.91 13.75
N GLU A 15 -3.42 10.52 14.42
CA GLU A 15 -3.68 11.39 15.57
C GLU A 15 -4.50 12.62 15.19
N ASN A 16 -4.16 13.28 14.08
CA ASN A 16 -4.92 14.43 13.58
C ASN A 16 -4.71 14.61 12.07
N PRO A 17 -5.60 14.01 11.23
CA PRO A 17 -5.44 14.05 9.79
C PRO A 17 -5.46 15.46 9.19
N VAL A 18 -6.30 16.33 9.70
CA VAL A 18 -6.43 17.72 9.19
C VAL A 18 -5.17 18.52 9.48
N LYS A 19 -4.67 18.46 10.71
CA LYS A 19 -3.43 19.14 11.11
C LYS A 19 -2.24 18.62 10.32
N PHE A 20 -2.16 17.31 10.14
CA PHE A 20 -1.10 16.67 9.38
C PHE A 20 -1.08 17.16 7.92
N ALA A 21 -2.25 17.14 7.25
CA ALA A 21 -2.35 17.59 5.87
C ALA A 21 -1.94 19.07 5.73
N ARG A 22 -2.38 19.93 6.64
CA ARG A 22 -2.00 21.34 6.64
C ARG A 22 -0.51 21.55 6.82
N SER A 23 0.10 20.82 7.75
CA SER A 23 1.55 20.95 8.03
C SER A 23 2.42 20.45 6.87
N HIS A 24 1.89 19.60 5.99
CA HIS A 24 2.56 19.08 4.81
C HIS A 24 2.15 19.78 3.51
N GLY A 25 1.38 20.87 3.61
CA GLY A 25 0.97 21.64 2.43
C GLY A 25 -0.01 20.93 1.51
N VAL A 26 -0.73 19.94 2.01
CA VAL A 26 -1.72 19.18 1.23
C VAL A 26 -3.07 19.89 1.34
N PRO A 27 -3.66 20.36 0.21
CA PRO A 27 -5.00 20.94 0.25
C PRO A 27 -6.03 19.86 0.52
N LEU A 28 -6.89 20.09 1.50
CA LEU A 28 -8.05 19.25 1.72
C LEU A 28 -9.21 19.79 0.91
N SER A 29 -9.90 18.90 0.17
CA SER A 29 -11.15 19.28 -0.47
C SER A 29 -12.13 19.73 0.62
N SER A 30 -12.82 20.87 0.38
CA SER A 30 -13.82 21.37 1.31
C SER A 30 -14.90 20.30 1.52
N ALA A 31 -15.03 19.84 2.76
CA ALA A 31 -16.15 18.97 3.13
C ALA A 31 -17.46 19.73 2.91
N PRO A 32 -18.57 19.06 2.52
CA PRO A 32 -19.86 19.69 2.47
C PRO A 32 -20.16 20.38 3.81
N GLU A 33 -20.68 21.60 3.77
CA GLU A 33 -20.92 22.44 4.95
C GLU A 33 -21.80 21.75 6.02
N GLU A 34 -22.52 20.71 5.63
CA GLU A 34 -23.45 19.98 6.49
C GLU A 34 -22.81 18.87 7.33
N THR A 35 -21.53 18.56 7.10
CA THR A 35 -20.87 17.50 7.87
C THR A 35 -20.10 18.06 9.05
N ASN A 36 -20.40 17.48 10.24
CA ASN A 36 -19.62 17.76 11.44
C ASN A 36 -18.16 17.32 11.20
N PRO A 37 -17.15 18.19 11.40
CA PRO A 37 -15.75 17.82 11.23
C PRO A 37 -15.32 16.58 12.01
N ASP A 38 -15.93 16.34 13.17
CA ASP A 38 -15.61 15.17 14.02
C ASP A 38 -16.19 13.87 13.45
N GLU A 39 -17.17 13.95 12.56
CA GLU A 39 -17.79 12.78 11.91
C GLU A 39 -17.23 12.51 10.51
N THR A 40 -16.34 13.35 10.01
CA THR A 40 -15.76 13.18 8.69
C THR A 40 -14.79 12.01 8.68
N THR A 41 -15.01 11.07 7.76
CA THR A 41 -14.11 9.95 7.56
C THR A 41 -12.89 10.40 6.77
N HIS A 42 -11.71 10.14 7.30
CA HIS A 42 -10.45 10.38 6.63
C HIS A 42 -9.81 9.06 6.23
N ILE A 43 -9.33 8.95 5.01
CA ILE A 43 -8.70 7.75 4.48
C ILE A 43 -7.27 8.09 4.07
N LEU A 44 -6.31 7.31 4.58
CA LEU A 44 -4.92 7.36 4.17
C LEU A 44 -4.57 6.09 3.42
N ILE A 45 -4.04 6.24 2.22
CA ILE A 45 -3.51 5.14 1.43
C ILE A 45 -1.99 5.20 1.51
N VAL A 46 -1.40 4.11 1.98
CA VAL A 46 0.06 3.95 2.04
C VAL A 46 0.45 2.90 1.01
N GLU A 47 1.34 3.25 0.09
CA GLU A 47 1.81 2.32 -0.93
C GLU A 47 3.32 2.14 -0.82
N GLY A 48 3.79 0.95 -1.16
CA GLY A 48 5.20 0.64 -1.16
C GLY A 48 5.45 -0.83 -1.47
N PHE A 49 6.71 -1.18 -1.62
CA PHE A 49 7.09 -2.55 -2.03
C PHE A 49 7.43 -3.49 -0.86
N LEU A 50 7.70 -2.98 0.33
CA LEU A 50 8.05 -3.78 1.52
C LEU A 50 7.33 -3.29 2.78
N LEU A 51 6.01 -3.07 2.69
CA LEU A 51 5.24 -2.51 3.80
C LEU A 51 4.97 -3.51 4.93
N TYR A 52 4.90 -4.81 4.63
CA TYR A 52 4.43 -5.83 5.56
C TYR A 52 5.55 -6.58 6.29
N ASN A 53 6.79 -6.16 6.10
CA ASN A 53 7.95 -6.80 6.73
C ASN A 53 8.42 -6.08 8.00
N TYR A 54 7.70 -5.05 8.43
CA TYR A 54 8.03 -4.26 9.63
C TYR A 54 6.85 -4.30 10.60
N PRO A 55 6.91 -5.11 11.68
CA PRO A 55 5.76 -5.32 12.57
C PRO A 55 5.13 -4.05 13.17
N PRO A 56 5.88 -3.04 13.61
CA PRO A 56 5.26 -1.82 14.15
C PRO A 56 4.37 -1.07 13.15
N LEU A 57 4.67 -1.16 11.85
CA LEU A 57 3.84 -0.55 10.80
C LEU A 57 2.55 -1.34 10.57
N LEU A 58 2.60 -2.66 10.75
CA LEU A 58 1.43 -3.52 10.53
C LEU A 58 0.26 -3.19 11.44
N ASP A 59 0.55 -2.77 12.66
CA ASP A 59 -0.47 -2.47 13.66
C ASP A 59 -1.30 -1.22 13.34
N VAL A 60 -0.83 -0.38 12.42
CA VAL A 60 -1.51 0.88 12.09
C VAL A 60 -2.47 0.77 10.91
N PHE A 61 -2.44 -0.33 10.15
CA PHE A 61 -3.30 -0.51 9.00
C PHE A 61 -4.66 -1.11 9.38
N ASP A 62 -5.73 -0.55 8.83
CA ASP A 62 -7.08 -1.09 8.99
C ASP A 62 -7.44 -2.10 7.91
N LYS A 63 -6.87 -1.95 6.73
CA LYS A 63 -7.08 -2.84 5.59
C LYS A 63 -5.79 -2.96 4.80
N THR A 64 -5.46 -4.17 4.40
CA THR A 64 -4.20 -4.47 3.73
C THR A 64 -4.43 -5.22 2.42
N PHE A 65 -3.73 -4.79 1.38
CA PHE A 65 -3.81 -5.37 0.03
C PHE A 65 -2.42 -5.74 -0.46
N TYR A 66 -2.35 -6.74 -1.32
CA TYR A 66 -1.11 -7.18 -1.93
C TYR A 66 -1.37 -7.55 -3.39
N ILE A 67 -0.70 -6.84 -4.31
CA ILE A 67 -0.85 -7.10 -5.75
C ILE A 67 0.20 -8.11 -6.17
N THR A 68 -0.23 -9.18 -6.82
CA THR A 68 0.67 -10.25 -7.31
C THR A 68 0.55 -10.42 -8.81
N ILE A 69 1.66 -10.73 -9.45
CA ILE A 69 1.71 -11.14 -10.85
C ILE A 69 2.63 -12.37 -10.97
N PRO A 70 2.40 -13.24 -11.99
CA PRO A 70 3.26 -14.40 -12.20
C PRO A 70 4.70 -13.98 -12.55
N TYR A 71 5.63 -14.88 -12.30
CA TYR A 71 7.06 -14.69 -12.59
C TYR A 71 7.31 -14.19 -14.01
N GLU A 72 6.73 -14.85 -15.00
CA GLU A 72 6.92 -14.51 -16.41
C GLU A 72 6.52 -13.06 -16.72
N GLU A 73 5.37 -12.65 -16.24
CA GLU A 73 4.87 -11.29 -16.45
C GLU A 73 5.70 -10.26 -15.69
N CYS A 74 6.13 -10.59 -14.47
CA CYS A 74 6.99 -9.72 -13.67
C CYS A 74 8.33 -9.47 -14.39
N LYS A 75 8.94 -10.53 -14.88
CA LYS A 75 10.19 -10.46 -15.65
C LYS A 75 10.04 -9.63 -16.92
N ARG A 76 8.93 -9.86 -17.65
CA ARG A 76 8.63 -9.12 -18.87
C ARG A 76 8.45 -7.62 -18.60
N ARG A 77 7.65 -7.25 -17.61
CA ARG A 77 7.42 -5.84 -17.27
C ARG A 77 8.69 -5.15 -16.84
N ARG A 78 9.52 -5.82 -16.04
CA ARG A 78 10.79 -5.26 -15.61
C ARG A 78 11.76 -5.05 -16.78
N SER A 79 11.80 -5.97 -17.72
CA SER A 79 12.67 -5.86 -18.90
C SER A 79 12.30 -4.72 -19.84
N THR A 80 11.04 -4.28 -19.83
CA THR A 80 10.55 -3.16 -20.65
C THR A 80 10.72 -1.79 -20.00
N ARG A 81 11.05 -1.74 -18.71
CA ARG A 81 11.31 -0.47 -18.02
C ARG A 81 12.63 0.13 -18.46
N GLN A 82 12.63 1.45 -18.65
CA GLN A 82 13.86 2.18 -18.92
C GLN A 82 14.41 2.73 -17.60
N TYR A 83 15.60 2.25 -17.25
CA TYR A 83 16.35 2.77 -16.11
C TYR A 83 17.50 3.64 -16.59
N THR A 84 17.90 4.62 -15.80
CA THR A 84 19.08 5.43 -16.07
C THR A 84 20.34 4.55 -16.16
N VAL A 85 20.41 3.54 -15.29
CA VAL A 85 21.44 2.51 -15.35
C VAL A 85 20.72 1.18 -15.62
N PRO A 86 21.04 0.48 -16.73
CA PRO A 86 20.42 -0.81 -17.03
C PRO A 86 20.72 -1.86 -15.96
N ASP A 87 19.78 -2.77 -15.73
CA ASP A 87 20.01 -3.91 -14.85
C ASP A 87 21.14 -4.79 -15.41
N PRO A 88 22.10 -5.26 -14.58
CA PRO A 88 23.09 -6.24 -15.00
C PRO A 88 22.43 -7.53 -15.50
N PRO A 89 23.03 -8.24 -16.45
CA PRO A 89 22.51 -9.54 -16.90
C PRO A 89 22.36 -10.52 -15.74
N GLY A 90 21.21 -11.20 -15.68
CA GLY A 90 20.91 -12.19 -14.64
C GLY A 90 20.50 -11.60 -13.29
N LEU A 91 20.36 -10.30 -13.16
CA LEU A 91 19.95 -9.67 -11.89
C LEU A 91 18.55 -10.13 -11.45
N PHE A 92 17.62 -10.24 -12.40
CA PHE A 92 16.25 -10.62 -12.07
C PHE A 92 16.18 -12.02 -11.45
N ASP A 93 16.74 -13.01 -12.12
CA ASP A 93 16.70 -14.40 -11.68
C ASP A 93 17.65 -14.68 -10.51
N GLY A 94 18.77 -13.97 -10.43
CA GLY A 94 19.80 -14.19 -9.41
C GLY A 94 19.58 -13.41 -8.12
N HIS A 95 18.83 -12.33 -8.16
CA HIS A 95 18.66 -11.45 -6.99
C HIS A 95 17.22 -10.99 -6.78
N VAL A 96 16.62 -10.35 -7.78
CA VAL A 96 15.32 -9.69 -7.62
C VAL A 96 14.22 -10.68 -7.26
N TRP A 97 14.11 -11.77 -8.03
CA TRP A 97 13.06 -12.76 -7.80
C TRP A 97 13.28 -13.56 -6.51
N PRO A 98 14.49 -14.07 -6.21
CA PRO A 98 14.73 -14.75 -4.93
C PRO A 98 14.43 -13.87 -3.72
N MET A 99 14.80 -12.59 -3.75
CA MET A 99 14.51 -11.65 -2.67
C MET A 99 13.01 -11.39 -2.53
N TYR A 100 12.29 -11.28 -3.64
CA TYR A 100 10.84 -11.17 -3.63
C TYR A 100 10.18 -12.37 -2.94
N LEU A 101 10.62 -13.59 -3.29
CA LEU A 101 10.09 -14.81 -2.66
C LEU A 101 10.38 -14.85 -1.17
N LYS A 102 11.56 -14.46 -0.75
CA LYS A 102 11.95 -14.39 0.66
C LYS A 102 11.03 -13.44 1.43
N HIS A 103 10.86 -12.22 0.95
CA HIS A 103 10.02 -11.22 1.61
C HIS A 103 8.55 -11.61 1.60
N ARG A 104 8.09 -12.28 0.54
CA ARG A 104 6.72 -12.80 0.48
C ARG A 104 6.46 -13.85 1.54
N ARG A 105 7.41 -14.77 1.76
CA ARG A 105 7.30 -15.78 2.83
C ARG A 105 7.26 -15.14 4.20
N GLU A 106 8.09 -14.13 4.44
CA GLU A 106 8.09 -13.37 5.69
C GLU A 106 6.73 -12.70 5.92
N MET A 107 6.17 -12.11 4.88
CA MET A 107 4.85 -11.49 4.93
C MET A 107 3.74 -12.52 5.23
N GLU A 108 3.76 -13.66 4.56
CA GLU A 108 2.77 -14.71 4.77
C GLU A 108 2.80 -15.26 6.20
N SER A 109 3.94 -15.21 6.87
CA SER A 109 4.10 -15.66 8.24
C SER A 109 3.68 -14.64 9.29
N CYS A 110 3.35 -13.40 8.91
CA CYS A 110 3.03 -12.34 9.87
C CYS A 110 1.63 -12.45 10.50
N GLY A 111 0.77 -13.34 10.01
CA GLY A 111 -0.56 -13.57 10.57
C GLY A 111 -1.62 -12.54 10.20
N LEU A 112 -1.30 -11.58 9.33
CA LEU A 112 -2.28 -10.60 8.85
C LEU A 112 -3.21 -11.20 7.82
N ASP A 113 -4.47 -10.74 7.84
CA ASP A 113 -5.44 -11.02 6.79
C ASP A 113 -5.22 -10.02 5.65
N ILE A 114 -4.44 -10.43 4.67
CA ILE A 114 -4.06 -9.58 3.52
C ILE A 114 -4.88 -10.02 2.30
N GLU A 115 -5.63 -9.07 1.72
CA GLU A 115 -6.40 -9.34 0.50
C GLU A 115 -5.47 -9.30 -0.71
N CYS A 116 -5.35 -10.44 -1.42
CA CYS A 116 -4.53 -10.54 -2.62
C CYS A 116 -5.29 -10.04 -3.83
N LEU A 117 -4.63 -9.20 -4.62
CA LEU A 117 -5.16 -8.65 -5.86
C LEU A 117 -4.42 -9.26 -7.05
N ASP A 118 -5.16 -9.67 -8.06
CA ASP A 118 -4.57 -10.20 -9.30
C ASP A 118 -4.11 -9.06 -10.20
N GLY A 119 -2.80 -8.85 -10.28
CA GLY A 119 -2.19 -7.78 -11.06
C GLY A 119 -2.30 -7.97 -12.58
N LEU A 120 -2.80 -9.11 -13.06
CA LEU A 120 -3.10 -9.34 -14.49
C LEU A 120 -4.45 -8.75 -14.90
N ARG A 121 -5.31 -8.47 -13.95
CA ARG A 121 -6.61 -7.86 -14.24
C ARG A 121 -6.44 -6.40 -14.66
N SER A 122 -7.46 -5.83 -15.31
CA SER A 122 -7.43 -4.43 -15.71
C SER A 122 -7.37 -3.49 -14.50
N LYS A 123 -6.90 -2.28 -14.74
CA LYS A 123 -6.88 -1.25 -13.68
C LYS A 123 -8.28 -0.99 -13.12
N ASP A 124 -9.29 -0.97 -13.98
CA ASP A 124 -10.68 -0.75 -13.58
C ASP A 124 -11.22 -1.87 -12.70
N GLU A 125 -10.88 -3.12 -13.03
CA GLU A 125 -11.28 -4.27 -12.22
C GLU A 125 -10.62 -4.25 -10.85
N ILE A 126 -9.32 -3.96 -10.78
CA ILE A 126 -8.57 -3.86 -9.52
C ILE A 126 -9.12 -2.69 -8.69
N TYR A 127 -9.36 -1.54 -9.32
CA TYR A 127 -9.94 -0.38 -8.66
C TYR A 127 -11.30 -0.72 -8.04
N THR A 128 -12.17 -1.37 -8.79
CA THR A 128 -13.50 -1.75 -8.32
C THR A 128 -13.41 -2.70 -7.12
N GLN A 129 -12.54 -3.71 -7.20
CA GLN A 129 -12.34 -4.66 -6.10
C GLN A 129 -11.88 -3.95 -4.82
N VAL A 130 -10.89 -3.07 -4.93
CA VAL A 130 -10.36 -2.32 -3.79
C VAL A 130 -11.41 -1.37 -3.23
N TYR A 131 -12.11 -0.65 -4.10
CA TYR A 131 -13.15 0.31 -3.69
C TYR A 131 -14.26 -0.39 -2.91
N GLU A 132 -14.78 -1.51 -3.43
CA GLU A 132 -15.82 -2.28 -2.75
C GLU A 132 -15.34 -2.83 -1.41
N SER A 133 -14.10 -3.30 -1.34
CA SER A 133 -13.51 -3.82 -0.11
C SER A 133 -13.39 -2.73 0.96
N ILE A 134 -12.94 -1.55 0.58
CA ILE A 134 -12.85 -0.40 1.49
C ILE A 134 -14.23 0.04 1.95
N GLN A 135 -15.18 0.13 1.03
CA GLN A 135 -16.55 0.51 1.33
C GLN A 135 -17.20 -0.46 2.34
N ASN A 136 -17.04 -1.76 2.14
CA ASN A 136 -17.53 -2.77 3.05
C ASN A 136 -16.87 -2.70 4.42
N ASN A 137 -15.57 -2.44 4.47
CA ASN A 137 -14.84 -2.27 5.71
C ASN A 137 -15.37 -1.07 6.51
N LEU A 138 -15.64 0.05 5.84
CA LEU A 138 -16.21 1.23 6.48
C LEU A 138 -17.63 0.99 7.01
N LEU A 139 -18.46 0.30 6.23
CA LEU A 139 -19.83 -0.04 6.66
C LEU A 139 -19.84 -0.95 7.88
N ASN A 140 -18.92 -1.90 7.95
CA ASN A 140 -18.81 -2.82 9.09
C ASN A 140 -18.33 -2.15 10.37
N ARG A 141 -17.81 -0.94 10.30
CA ARG A 141 -17.38 -0.14 11.45
C ARG A 141 -18.49 0.72 12.05
N LEU A 142 -19.55 0.87 11.30
CA LEU A 142 -20.75 1.58 11.75
C LEU A 142 -21.65 0.64 12.54
#